data_09d7f17ce4ae923496d164c31370ff89
#
_entry.id   09d7f17ce4ae923496d164c31370ff89
#
_cell.length_a   1.000
_cell.length_b   1.000
_cell.length_c   1.000
_cell.angle_alpha   90.00
_cell.angle_beta   90.00
_cell.angle_gamma   90.00
#
_symmetry.space_group_name_H-M   'P 1'
#
loop_
_entity.id
_entity.type
_entity.pdbx_description
1 polymer ?
#
loop_
_entity_poly.entity_id
_entity_poly.type
_entity_poly.pdbx_seq_one_letter_code
_entity_poly.pdbx_strand_id
1 'polypeptide(L)'
;MAERLEELSVGRVVPSVLTLLGLCSGITAIKFAIDKDWNAAVVAIIFAMLFDMLDGRAARFLGADTRFGAQLDSLADLVSFGVAPGVLVYMWSLSRMGNAGWVAALIFCACSAIRLARFNVQSVRDEGSSLANPYFTGLPTPAAAGLLLLPMLLSFQSGYELFRDPIVSGAMIMISASLMVSRLPTPSIKYMRPARQHRLIVWAFIGLLAGFMITWPWITTTVGMVIYLTSIPLGIAMQARRDRARARD
;
A
#
# COMPACT_ATOMS: atom_id res chain seq x y z
N MET A 1 34.11 -13.03 16.18
CA MET A 1 34.42 -11.88 15.30
C MET A 1 34.02 -12.16 13.85
N ALA A 2 34.20 -13.39 13.34
CA ALA A 2 33.71 -13.79 12.00
C ALA A 2 32.18 -13.79 11.88
N GLU A 3 31.42 -14.25 12.90
CA GLU A 3 29.95 -14.18 12.91
C GLU A 3 29.36 -12.77 12.80
N ARG A 4 30.06 -11.75 13.36
CA ARG A 4 29.64 -10.34 13.21
C ARG A 4 29.85 -9.76 11.81
N LEU A 5 30.74 -10.35 11.02
CA LEU A 5 31.00 -9.91 9.64
C LEU A 5 30.03 -10.57 8.64
N GLU A 6 29.47 -11.75 8.97
CA GLU A 6 28.41 -12.37 8.18
C GLU A 6 27.06 -11.62 8.29
N GLU A 7 26.83 -10.90 9.38
CA GLU A 7 25.63 -10.03 9.52
C GLU A 7 25.65 -8.82 8.57
N LEU A 8 26.82 -8.43 8.07
CA LEU A 8 27.03 -7.34 7.11
C LEU A 8 27.09 -7.80 5.64
N SER A 9 26.54 -8.98 5.31
CA SER A 9 26.48 -9.37 3.90
C SER A 9 25.64 -8.31 3.14
N VAL A 10 26.21 -7.78 2.05
CA VAL A 10 25.58 -6.76 1.19
C VAL A 10 24.14 -7.15 0.82
N GLY A 11 23.87 -8.45 0.70
CA GLY A 11 22.54 -8.98 0.44
C GLY A 11 21.49 -8.65 1.51
N ARG A 12 21.89 -8.52 2.80
CA ARG A 12 20.96 -8.18 3.90
C ARG A 12 20.73 -6.67 4.04
N VAL A 13 21.66 -5.87 3.57
CA VAL A 13 21.59 -4.40 3.67
C VAL A 13 20.68 -3.82 2.58
N VAL A 14 20.70 -4.38 1.38
CA VAL A 14 19.94 -3.88 0.22
C VAL A 14 18.44 -3.71 0.49
N PRO A 15 17.71 -4.71 1.04
CA PRO A 15 16.29 -4.51 1.35
C PRO A 15 16.06 -3.36 2.33
N SER A 16 16.84 -3.29 3.42
CA SER A 16 16.70 -2.23 4.43
C SER A 16 16.97 -0.83 3.87
N VAL A 17 17.91 -0.70 2.93
CA VAL A 17 18.15 0.57 2.22
C VAL A 17 16.95 0.96 1.38
N LEU A 18 16.33 0.02 0.67
CA LEU A 18 15.12 0.28 -0.12
C LEU A 18 13.95 0.72 0.78
N THR A 19 13.75 0.04 1.92
CA THR A 19 12.75 0.44 2.93
C THR A 19 12.99 1.87 3.43
N LEU A 20 14.26 2.24 3.73
CA LEU A 20 14.61 3.60 4.15
C LEU A 20 14.39 4.63 3.03
N LEU A 21 14.65 4.29 1.77
CA LEU A 21 14.32 5.15 0.63
C LEU A 21 12.82 5.36 0.50
N GLY A 22 12.01 4.32 0.74
CA GLY A 22 10.55 4.41 0.82
C GLY A 22 10.10 5.35 1.91
N LEU A 23 10.67 5.22 3.11
CA LEU A 23 10.40 6.11 4.25
C LEU A 23 10.77 7.57 3.92
N CYS A 24 11.95 7.81 3.38
CA CYS A 24 12.40 9.15 2.98
C CYS A 24 11.45 9.75 1.92
N SER A 25 10.97 8.93 0.99
CA SER A 25 10.00 9.35 -0.03
C SER A 25 8.66 9.75 0.59
N GLY A 26 8.15 8.95 1.55
CA GLY A 26 6.93 9.28 2.30
C GLY A 26 7.04 10.58 3.09
N ILE A 27 8.16 10.80 3.80
CA ILE A 27 8.42 12.06 4.51
C ILE A 27 8.54 13.23 3.52
N THR A 28 9.17 13.02 2.37
CA THR A 28 9.30 14.03 1.32
C THR A 28 7.93 14.43 0.75
N ALA A 29 6.97 13.50 0.70
CA ALA A 29 5.59 13.82 0.33
C ALA A 29 4.95 14.84 1.29
N ILE A 30 5.22 14.71 2.59
CA ILE A 30 4.74 15.69 3.59
C ILE A 30 5.38 17.06 3.35
N LYS A 31 6.67 17.10 3.04
CA LYS A 31 7.36 18.36 2.70
C LYS A 31 6.72 19.03 1.48
N PHE A 32 6.46 18.30 0.40
CA PHE A 32 5.78 18.84 -0.77
C PHE A 32 4.35 19.26 -0.48
N ALA A 33 3.63 18.56 0.43
CA ALA A 33 2.31 19.00 0.88
C ALA A 33 2.36 20.35 1.61
N ILE A 34 3.39 20.58 2.45
CA ILE A 34 3.61 21.87 3.12
C ILE A 34 3.86 22.98 2.09
N ASP A 35 4.63 22.71 1.04
CA ASP A 35 4.91 23.63 -0.05
C ASP A 35 3.71 23.80 -1.01
N LYS A 36 2.61 23.05 -0.80
CA LYS A 36 1.40 22.99 -1.66
C LYS A 36 1.68 22.50 -3.07
N ASP A 37 2.78 21.79 -3.28
CA ASP A 37 3.06 21.07 -4.52
C ASP A 37 2.40 19.68 -4.47
N TRP A 38 1.11 19.65 -4.77
CA TRP A 38 0.28 18.45 -4.66
C TRP A 38 0.71 17.34 -5.61
N ASN A 39 1.19 17.72 -6.81
CA ASN A 39 1.64 16.77 -7.81
C ASN A 39 2.90 16.05 -7.33
N ALA A 40 3.90 16.81 -6.86
CA ALA A 40 5.13 16.25 -6.32
C ALA A 40 4.87 15.40 -5.07
N ALA A 41 3.93 15.81 -4.21
CA ALA A 41 3.55 15.05 -3.02
C ALA A 41 2.99 13.67 -3.37
N VAL A 42 2.07 13.60 -4.35
CA VAL A 42 1.50 12.30 -4.80
C VAL A 42 2.56 11.45 -5.49
N VAL A 43 3.42 12.05 -6.32
CA VAL A 43 4.54 11.32 -6.96
C VAL A 43 5.47 10.72 -5.91
N ALA A 44 5.78 11.45 -4.83
CA ALA A 44 6.60 10.94 -3.74
C ALA A 44 5.94 9.73 -3.03
N ILE A 45 4.62 9.73 -2.82
CA ILE A 45 3.90 8.55 -2.31
C ILE A 45 4.00 7.36 -3.28
N ILE A 46 3.89 7.61 -4.60
CA ILE A 46 4.04 6.55 -5.62
C ILE A 46 5.46 5.97 -5.57
N PHE A 47 6.49 6.79 -5.41
CA PHE A 47 7.86 6.29 -5.22
C PHE A 47 8.00 5.48 -3.94
N ALA A 48 7.37 5.89 -2.82
CA ALA A 48 7.35 5.11 -1.61
C ALA A 48 6.73 3.71 -1.84
N MET A 49 5.60 3.62 -2.57
CA MET A 49 4.98 2.35 -2.95
C MET A 49 5.90 1.48 -3.83
N LEU A 50 6.67 2.11 -4.73
CA LEU A 50 7.62 1.40 -5.57
C LEU A 50 8.76 0.80 -4.74
N PHE A 51 9.34 1.56 -3.81
CA PHE A 51 10.40 1.10 -2.94
C PHE A 51 9.93 -0.04 -2.02
N ASP A 52 8.73 0.06 -1.41
CA ASP A 52 8.09 -0.99 -0.62
C ASP A 52 7.91 -2.30 -1.43
N MET A 53 7.44 -2.18 -2.68
CA MET A 53 7.33 -3.35 -3.55
C MET A 53 8.70 -3.98 -3.88
N LEU A 54 9.74 -3.17 -4.01
CA LEU A 54 11.08 -3.61 -4.37
C LEU A 54 11.81 -4.25 -3.19
N ASP A 55 11.70 -3.70 -1.97
CA ASP A 55 12.40 -4.22 -0.79
C ASP A 55 11.89 -5.61 -0.39
N GLY A 56 10.58 -5.84 -0.40
CA GLY A 56 10.00 -7.16 -0.15
C GLY A 56 10.36 -8.19 -1.23
N ARG A 57 10.60 -7.77 -2.48
CA ARG A 57 11.12 -8.67 -3.52
C ARG A 57 12.60 -8.94 -3.35
N ALA A 58 13.38 -7.90 -3.04
CA ALA A 58 14.81 -8.00 -2.80
C ALA A 58 15.10 -8.92 -1.60
N ALA A 59 14.38 -8.77 -0.48
CA ALA A 59 14.51 -9.61 0.69
C ALA A 59 14.31 -11.10 0.36
N ARG A 60 13.25 -11.43 -0.38
CA ARG A 60 12.95 -12.82 -0.80
C ARG A 60 13.96 -13.37 -1.81
N PHE A 61 14.43 -12.54 -2.75
CA PHE A 61 15.39 -12.96 -3.77
C PHE A 61 16.78 -13.23 -3.18
N LEU A 62 17.17 -12.41 -2.20
CA LEU A 62 18.48 -12.49 -1.53
C LEU A 62 18.49 -13.44 -0.32
N GLY A 63 17.32 -14.02 0.05
CA GLY A 63 17.18 -14.83 1.27
C GLY A 63 17.52 -14.04 2.54
N ALA A 64 17.23 -12.73 2.53
CA ALA A 64 17.59 -11.76 3.55
C ALA A 64 16.40 -11.39 4.46
N ASP A 65 15.39 -12.25 4.53
CA ASP A 65 14.24 -12.04 5.42
C ASP A 65 14.69 -12.08 6.89
N THR A 66 14.66 -10.93 7.56
CA THR A 66 15.04 -10.79 8.97
C THR A 66 13.89 -10.19 9.77
N ARG A 67 13.81 -10.53 11.07
CA ARG A 67 12.82 -9.91 11.98
C ARG A 67 13.00 -8.40 12.08
N PHE A 68 14.23 -7.91 12.07
CA PHE A 68 14.54 -6.50 12.07
C PHE A 68 14.02 -5.82 10.80
N GLY A 69 14.27 -6.41 9.61
CA GLY A 69 13.77 -5.89 8.33
C GLY A 69 12.25 -5.80 8.31
N ALA A 70 11.53 -6.82 8.78
CA ALA A 70 10.07 -6.82 8.84
C ALA A 70 9.49 -5.74 9.79
N GLN A 71 10.19 -5.44 10.90
CA GLN A 71 9.76 -4.35 11.79
C GLN A 71 10.07 -2.98 11.19
N LEU A 72 11.24 -2.82 10.55
CA LEU A 72 11.61 -1.58 9.86
C LEU A 72 10.62 -1.27 8.73
N ASP A 73 10.26 -2.27 7.94
CA ASP A 73 9.27 -2.21 6.87
C ASP A 73 7.91 -1.71 7.39
N SER A 74 7.41 -2.32 8.47
CA SER A 74 6.14 -1.90 9.08
C SER A 74 6.16 -0.47 9.62
N LEU A 75 7.29 0.00 10.16
CA LEU A 75 7.43 1.38 10.62
C LEU A 75 7.51 2.35 9.45
N ALA A 76 8.23 1.99 8.38
CA ALA A 76 8.29 2.76 7.15
C ALA A 76 6.92 2.86 6.48
N ASP A 77 6.18 1.74 6.41
CA ASP A 77 4.81 1.66 5.90
C ASP A 77 3.85 2.58 6.66
N LEU A 78 3.94 2.57 8.00
CA LEU A 78 3.10 3.45 8.82
C LEU A 78 3.29 4.91 8.45
N VAL A 79 4.53 5.36 8.29
CA VAL A 79 4.83 6.75 7.94
C VAL A 79 4.43 7.04 6.49
N SER A 80 4.83 6.19 5.55
CA SER A 80 4.68 6.44 4.11
C SER A 80 3.24 6.26 3.62
N PHE A 81 2.47 5.36 4.22
CA PHE A 81 1.11 5.02 3.76
C PHE A 81 0.02 5.28 4.81
N GLY A 82 0.39 5.51 6.06
CA GLY A 82 -0.54 5.92 7.12
C GLY A 82 -0.49 7.42 7.36
N VAL A 83 0.68 7.95 7.71
CA VAL A 83 0.82 9.36 8.12
C VAL A 83 0.85 10.28 6.92
N ALA A 84 1.75 10.05 5.96
CA ALA A 84 1.95 10.97 4.84
C ALA A 84 0.69 11.21 3.99
N PRO A 85 -0.08 10.18 3.54
CA PRO A 85 -1.32 10.41 2.80
C PRO A 85 -2.41 11.08 3.65
N GLY A 86 -2.50 10.75 4.96
CA GLY A 86 -3.45 11.39 5.88
C GLY A 86 -3.18 12.89 6.00
N VAL A 87 -1.92 13.28 6.22
CA VAL A 87 -1.49 14.69 6.28
C VAL A 87 -1.69 15.40 4.93
N LEU A 88 -1.33 14.74 3.84
CA LEU A 88 -1.47 15.29 2.49
C LEU A 88 -2.93 15.64 2.18
N VAL A 89 -3.87 14.70 2.40
CA VAL A 89 -5.31 14.95 2.14
C VAL A 89 -5.89 15.95 3.13
N TYR A 90 -5.44 15.95 4.39
CA TYR A 90 -5.80 16.99 5.34
C TYR A 90 -5.43 18.38 4.83
N MET A 91 -4.18 18.58 4.41
CA MET A 91 -3.72 19.89 3.92
C MET A 91 -4.37 20.27 2.59
N TRP A 92 -4.64 19.31 1.72
CA TRP A 92 -5.22 19.56 0.41
C TRP A 92 -6.70 19.98 0.46
N SER A 93 -7.49 19.37 1.34
CA SER A 93 -8.96 19.51 1.36
C SER A 93 -9.53 19.65 2.76
N LEU A 94 -9.22 18.72 3.69
CA LEU A 94 -9.90 18.59 4.98
C LEU A 94 -9.61 19.72 5.97
N SER A 95 -8.54 20.50 5.77
CA SER A 95 -8.23 21.67 6.59
C SER A 95 -9.38 22.70 6.63
N ARG A 96 -10.24 22.71 5.60
CA ARG A 96 -11.46 23.53 5.55
C ARG A 96 -12.51 23.11 6.59
N MET A 97 -12.45 21.87 7.11
CA MET A 97 -13.32 21.37 8.19
C MET A 97 -12.74 21.62 9.59
N GLY A 98 -11.60 22.33 9.69
CA GLY A 98 -10.94 22.61 10.96
C GLY A 98 -10.59 21.35 11.73
N ASN A 99 -10.95 21.29 13.02
CA ASN A 99 -10.61 20.18 13.90
C ASN A 99 -11.23 18.83 13.47
N ALA A 100 -12.42 18.84 12.86
CA ALA A 100 -13.06 17.61 12.37
C ALA A 100 -12.22 16.94 11.25
N GLY A 101 -11.66 17.73 10.32
CA GLY A 101 -10.77 17.24 9.29
C GLY A 101 -9.46 16.63 9.86
N TRP A 102 -8.91 17.26 10.91
CA TRP A 102 -7.74 16.73 11.58
C TRP A 102 -8.02 15.39 12.28
N VAL A 103 -9.17 15.31 13.00
CA VAL A 103 -9.59 14.06 13.65
C VAL A 103 -9.77 12.93 12.62
N ALA A 104 -10.33 13.22 11.42
CA ALA A 104 -10.44 12.23 10.36
C ALA A 104 -9.06 11.72 9.92
N ALA A 105 -8.07 12.60 9.74
CA ALA A 105 -6.71 12.21 9.41
C ALA A 105 -6.05 11.35 10.52
N LEU A 106 -6.27 11.70 11.80
CA LEU A 106 -5.79 10.90 12.93
C LEU A 106 -6.43 9.51 12.97
N ILE A 107 -7.72 9.38 12.68
CA ILE A 107 -8.42 8.09 12.60
C ILE A 107 -7.78 7.21 11.53
N PHE A 108 -7.48 7.77 10.36
CA PHE A 108 -6.82 7.01 9.29
C PHE A 108 -5.43 6.51 9.72
N CYS A 109 -4.61 7.36 10.33
CA CYS A 109 -3.28 6.97 10.85
C CYS A 109 -3.40 5.87 11.91
N ALA A 110 -4.34 6.00 12.85
CA ALA A 110 -4.57 5.00 13.90
C ALA A 110 -5.02 3.66 13.32
N CYS A 111 -5.95 3.67 12.35
CA CYS A 111 -6.40 2.46 11.67
C CYS A 111 -5.26 1.78 10.89
N SER A 112 -4.37 2.56 10.26
CA SER A 112 -3.16 2.06 9.61
C SER A 112 -2.23 1.37 10.61
N ALA A 113 -1.95 2.00 11.75
CA ALA A 113 -1.14 1.43 12.82
C ALA A 113 -1.72 0.11 13.36
N ILE A 114 -3.02 0.08 13.66
CA ILE A 114 -3.72 -1.13 14.14
C ILE A 114 -3.63 -2.25 13.09
N ARG A 115 -3.80 -1.93 11.83
CA ARG A 115 -3.68 -2.91 10.74
C ARG A 115 -2.30 -3.52 10.66
N LEU A 116 -1.24 -2.69 10.68
CA LEU A 116 0.15 -3.15 10.62
C LEU A 116 0.52 -3.98 11.86
N ALA A 117 0.09 -3.55 13.05
CA ALA A 117 0.30 -4.32 14.27
C ALA A 117 -0.38 -5.71 14.21
N ARG A 118 -1.62 -5.80 13.69
CA ARG A 118 -2.30 -7.09 13.48
C ARG A 118 -1.54 -7.98 12.51
N PHE A 119 -1.07 -7.41 11.40
CA PHE A 119 -0.30 -8.14 10.41
C PHE A 119 0.98 -8.73 11.01
N ASN A 120 1.73 -7.95 11.79
CA ASN A 120 2.95 -8.41 12.43
C ASN A 120 2.71 -9.54 13.44
N VAL A 121 1.66 -9.43 14.27
CA VAL A 121 1.28 -10.50 15.20
C VAL A 121 0.88 -11.77 14.47
N GLN A 122 0.16 -11.64 13.36
CA GLN A 122 -0.29 -12.80 12.58
C GLN A 122 0.86 -13.47 11.85
N SER A 123 1.80 -12.73 11.27
CA SER A 123 2.98 -13.30 10.58
C SER A 123 3.85 -14.14 11.53
N VAL A 124 4.04 -13.68 12.77
CA VAL A 124 4.78 -14.44 13.80
C VAL A 124 4.06 -15.75 14.19
N ARG A 125 2.72 -15.75 14.22
CA ARG A 125 1.94 -16.97 14.51
C ARG A 125 1.97 -17.98 13.38
N ASP A 126 1.97 -17.53 12.14
CA ASP A 126 1.95 -18.38 10.94
C ASP A 126 3.30 -19.06 10.72
N GLU A 127 4.43 -18.51 11.21
CA GLU A 127 5.74 -19.18 11.24
C GLU A 127 5.75 -20.47 12.07
N GLY A 128 4.82 -20.62 13.03
CA GLY A 128 4.69 -21.81 13.89
C GLY A 128 3.63 -22.82 13.47
N SER A 129 2.80 -22.53 12.45
CA SER A 129 1.69 -23.39 12.04
C SER A 129 1.81 -23.85 10.59
N SER A 130 1.66 -25.18 10.36
CA SER A 130 1.64 -25.77 9.01
C SER A 130 0.37 -25.44 8.20
N LEU A 131 -0.56 -24.67 8.74
CA LEU A 131 -1.81 -24.22 8.13
C LEU A 131 -1.72 -22.74 7.80
N ALA A 132 -0.91 -22.37 6.80
CA ALA A 132 -0.85 -21.03 6.27
C ALA A 132 -2.22 -20.65 5.68
N ASN A 133 -2.86 -19.65 6.29
CA ASN A 133 -4.15 -19.13 5.82
C ASN A 133 -3.88 -18.33 4.53
N PRO A 134 -4.42 -18.73 3.35
CA PRO A 134 -4.09 -18.12 2.07
C PRO A 134 -4.67 -16.72 1.86
N TYR A 135 -5.39 -16.16 2.84
CA TYR A 135 -6.10 -14.90 2.72
C TYR A 135 -5.56 -13.86 3.69
N PHE A 136 -5.26 -12.67 3.16
CA PHE A 136 -5.01 -11.49 3.98
C PHE A 136 -6.34 -10.96 4.52
N THR A 137 -6.36 -10.55 5.78
CA THR A 137 -7.52 -9.89 6.39
C THR A 137 -7.38 -8.37 6.28
N GLY A 138 -8.34 -7.72 5.62
CA GLY A 138 -8.40 -6.27 5.45
C GLY A 138 -7.60 -5.71 4.28
N LEU A 139 -7.80 -4.41 3.98
CA LEU A 139 -7.13 -3.70 2.89
C LEU A 139 -5.64 -3.47 3.21
N PRO A 140 -4.67 -3.78 2.31
CA PRO A 140 -3.26 -3.42 2.50
C PRO A 140 -3.06 -1.92 2.68
N THR A 141 -2.08 -1.50 3.51
CA THR A 141 -1.84 -0.08 3.82
C THR A 141 -1.50 0.75 2.56
N PRO A 142 -0.65 0.29 1.62
CA PRO A 142 -0.42 1.01 0.37
C PRO A 142 -1.69 1.19 -0.48
N ALA A 143 -2.56 0.16 -0.51
CA ALA A 143 -3.82 0.25 -1.23
C ALA A 143 -4.82 1.20 -0.58
N ALA A 144 -4.85 1.26 0.76
CA ALA A 144 -5.66 2.23 1.49
C ALA A 144 -5.18 3.67 1.26
N ALA A 145 -3.87 3.89 1.20
CA ALA A 145 -3.27 5.16 0.82
C ALA A 145 -3.68 5.59 -0.60
N GLY A 146 -3.58 4.66 -1.56
CA GLY A 146 -4.01 4.92 -2.94
C GLY A 146 -5.50 5.23 -3.06
N LEU A 147 -6.37 4.52 -2.31
CA LEU A 147 -7.80 4.81 -2.25
C LEU A 147 -8.07 6.20 -1.67
N LEU A 148 -7.36 6.57 -0.61
CA LEU A 148 -7.46 7.89 0.01
C LEU A 148 -7.04 9.01 -0.96
N LEU A 149 -6.03 8.77 -1.80
CA LEU A 149 -5.54 9.74 -2.78
C LEU A 149 -6.38 9.80 -4.07
N LEU A 150 -7.34 8.89 -4.26
CA LEU A 150 -8.16 8.82 -5.47
C LEU A 150 -8.87 10.14 -5.83
N PRO A 151 -9.49 10.90 -4.89
CA PRO A 151 -10.08 12.19 -5.22
C PRO A 151 -9.05 13.20 -5.76
N MET A 152 -7.81 13.20 -5.22
CA MET A 152 -6.74 14.07 -5.74
C MET A 152 -6.36 13.70 -7.18
N LEU A 153 -6.18 12.40 -7.45
CA LEU A 153 -5.87 11.90 -8.79
C LEU A 153 -6.96 12.26 -9.80
N LEU A 154 -8.24 12.13 -9.41
CA LEU A 154 -9.36 12.51 -10.25
C LEU A 154 -9.43 14.04 -10.46
N SER A 155 -9.13 14.83 -9.44
CA SER A 155 -9.06 16.29 -9.56
C SER A 155 -7.95 16.72 -10.53
N PHE A 156 -6.76 16.07 -10.49
CA PHE A 156 -5.66 16.39 -11.41
C PHE A 156 -5.98 16.07 -12.88
N GLN A 157 -6.81 15.05 -13.12
CA GLN A 157 -7.18 14.63 -14.47
C GLN A 157 -8.33 15.44 -15.04
N SER A 158 -9.36 15.70 -14.23
CA SER A 158 -10.62 16.29 -14.68
C SER A 158 -10.68 17.80 -14.52
N GLY A 159 -9.84 18.36 -13.62
CA GLY A 159 -9.91 19.78 -13.25
C GLY A 159 -11.15 20.17 -12.44
N TYR A 160 -12.04 19.21 -12.11
CA TYR A 160 -13.25 19.50 -11.34
C TYR A 160 -12.94 19.74 -9.86
N GLU A 161 -13.38 20.88 -9.34
CA GLU A 161 -13.25 21.21 -7.91
C GLU A 161 -14.10 20.32 -6.99
N LEU A 162 -15.09 19.61 -7.52
CA LEU A 162 -15.93 18.67 -6.79
C LEU A 162 -15.10 17.63 -6.03
N PHE A 163 -14.02 17.13 -6.62
CA PHE A 163 -13.14 16.15 -5.98
C PHE A 163 -12.34 16.73 -4.82
N ARG A 164 -12.19 18.06 -4.78
CA ARG A 164 -11.53 18.79 -3.69
C ARG A 164 -12.49 19.16 -2.55
N ASP A 165 -13.76 18.77 -2.66
CA ASP A 165 -14.73 18.99 -1.59
C ASP A 165 -14.31 18.22 -0.33
N PRO A 166 -14.29 18.87 0.85
CA PRO A 166 -13.96 18.23 2.11
C PRO A 166 -14.86 17.04 2.47
N ILE A 167 -16.12 17.04 2.03
CA ILE A 167 -17.05 15.95 2.26
C ILE A 167 -16.60 14.70 1.47
N VAL A 168 -16.19 14.88 0.21
CA VAL A 168 -15.68 13.77 -0.62
C VAL A 168 -14.42 13.18 0.00
N SER A 169 -13.45 14.04 0.36
CA SER A 169 -12.20 13.61 1.00
C SER A 169 -12.46 12.95 2.38
N GLY A 170 -13.40 13.50 3.16
CA GLY A 170 -13.82 12.95 4.45
C GLY A 170 -14.47 11.57 4.31
N ALA A 171 -15.36 11.39 3.32
CA ALA A 171 -15.95 10.10 3.02
C ALA A 171 -14.88 9.07 2.62
N MET A 172 -13.93 9.45 1.75
CA MET A 172 -12.87 8.56 1.31
C MET A 172 -11.92 8.15 2.45
N ILE A 173 -11.61 9.07 3.37
CA ILE A 173 -10.77 8.75 4.53
C ILE A 173 -11.48 7.73 5.45
N MET A 174 -12.77 7.92 5.70
CA MET A 174 -13.56 7.01 6.54
C MET A 174 -13.75 5.64 5.88
N ILE A 175 -13.99 5.58 4.57
CA ILE A 175 -14.07 4.33 3.81
C ILE A 175 -12.73 3.59 3.87
N SER A 176 -11.62 4.26 3.58
CA SER A 176 -10.28 3.66 3.60
C SER A 176 -9.91 3.14 4.98
N ALA A 177 -10.15 3.92 6.05
CA ALA A 177 -9.92 3.54 7.43
C ALA A 177 -10.75 2.30 7.83
N SER A 178 -12.03 2.30 7.48
CA SER A 178 -12.94 1.18 7.77
C SER A 178 -12.52 -0.10 7.06
N LEU A 179 -12.09 -0.01 5.79
CA LEU A 179 -11.61 -1.16 5.01
C LEU A 179 -10.30 -1.73 5.58
N MET A 180 -9.38 -0.89 6.10
CA MET A 180 -8.16 -1.36 6.74
C MET A 180 -8.42 -2.19 7.99
N VAL A 181 -9.39 -1.78 8.83
CA VAL A 181 -9.72 -2.47 10.09
C VAL A 181 -10.66 -3.66 9.85
N SER A 182 -11.36 -3.70 8.71
CA SER A 182 -12.27 -4.78 8.35
C SER A 182 -11.55 -6.14 8.30
N ARG A 183 -12.33 -7.22 8.48
CA ARG A 183 -11.84 -8.60 8.34
C ARG A 183 -12.17 -9.19 6.96
N LEU A 184 -12.38 -8.33 5.96
CA LEU A 184 -12.70 -8.78 4.61
C LEU A 184 -11.51 -9.56 4.03
N PRO A 185 -11.73 -10.76 3.50
CA PRO A 185 -10.68 -11.52 2.84
C PRO A 185 -10.30 -10.82 1.53
N THR A 186 -9.08 -10.29 1.47
CA THR A 186 -8.57 -9.70 0.24
C THR A 186 -7.78 -10.75 -0.56
N PRO A 187 -7.99 -10.83 -1.89
CA PRO A 187 -7.26 -11.79 -2.71
C PRO A 187 -5.76 -11.52 -2.66
N SER A 188 -5.01 -12.54 -2.25
CA SER A 188 -3.54 -12.47 -2.24
C SER A 188 -2.98 -12.78 -3.63
N ILE A 189 -2.29 -11.81 -4.23
CA ILE A 189 -1.57 -11.98 -5.51
C ILE A 189 -0.41 -12.99 -5.39
N LYS A 190 -0.03 -13.39 -4.16
CA LYS A 190 1.06 -14.34 -3.90
C LYS A 190 0.95 -15.69 -4.61
N TYR A 191 -0.24 -16.12 -4.99
CA TYR A 191 -0.46 -17.45 -5.60
C TYR A 191 -0.40 -17.47 -7.12
N MET A 192 -0.29 -16.33 -7.79
CA MET A 192 -0.09 -16.27 -9.23
C MET A 192 1.41 -16.44 -9.56
N ARG A 193 1.90 -17.69 -9.56
CA ARG A 193 3.21 -18.00 -10.14
C ARG A 193 3.01 -18.16 -11.65
N PRO A 194 3.47 -17.20 -12.49
CA PRO A 194 3.38 -17.39 -13.93
C PRO A 194 4.23 -18.59 -14.35
N ALA A 195 3.62 -19.50 -15.13
CA ALA A 195 4.36 -20.61 -15.72
C ALA A 195 5.55 -20.06 -16.51
N ARG A 196 6.66 -20.81 -16.55
CA ARG A 196 7.92 -20.39 -17.19
C ARG A 196 7.73 -19.81 -18.60
N GLN A 197 6.77 -20.34 -19.36
CA GLN A 197 6.45 -19.92 -20.73
C GLN A 197 5.85 -18.52 -20.85
N HIS A 198 5.30 -17.94 -19.75
CA HIS A 198 4.67 -16.61 -19.79
C HIS A 198 5.58 -15.49 -19.26
N ARG A 199 6.84 -15.77 -18.94
CA ARG A 199 7.76 -14.77 -18.38
C ARG A 199 7.95 -13.57 -19.30
N LEU A 200 8.10 -13.78 -20.61
CA LEU A 200 8.26 -12.69 -21.58
C LEU A 200 7.03 -11.78 -21.62
N ILE A 201 5.81 -12.35 -21.55
CA ILE A 201 4.57 -11.59 -21.52
C ILE A 201 4.50 -10.74 -20.25
N VAL A 202 4.92 -11.30 -19.10
CA VAL A 202 4.95 -10.56 -17.82
C VAL A 202 5.95 -9.40 -17.89
N TRP A 203 7.14 -9.61 -18.43
CA TRP A 203 8.13 -8.53 -18.61
C TRP A 203 7.67 -7.46 -19.59
N ALA A 204 7.04 -7.86 -20.72
CA ALA A 204 6.46 -6.93 -21.67
C ALA A 204 5.34 -6.09 -21.03
N PHE A 205 4.47 -6.72 -20.21
CA PHE A 205 3.42 -6.03 -19.50
C PHE A 205 3.95 -5.05 -18.44
N ILE A 206 5.01 -5.44 -17.70
CA ILE A 206 5.68 -4.54 -16.74
C ILE A 206 6.30 -3.35 -17.48
N GLY A 207 6.98 -3.57 -18.61
CA GLY A 207 7.56 -2.50 -19.42
C GLY A 207 6.50 -1.55 -19.98
N LEU A 208 5.37 -2.09 -20.45
CA LEU A 208 4.24 -1.31 -20.92
C LEU A 208 3.63 -0.47 -19.81
N LEU A 209 3.42 -1.07 -18.64
CA LEU A 209 2.89 -0.37 -17.45
C LEU A 209 3.84 0.77 -17.01
N ALA A 210 5.15 0.53 -17.01
CA ALA A 210 6.15 1.56 -16.72
C ALA A 210 6.10 2.69 -17.75
N GLY A 211 5.96 2.39 -19.03
CA GLY A 211 5.78 3.38 -20.09
C GLY A 211 4.53 4.23 -19.89
N PHE A 212 3.39 3.61 -19.58
CA PHE A 212 2.16 4.32 -19.24
C PHE A 212 2.31 5.17 -17.98
N MET A 213 3.02 4.67 -16.96
CA MET A 213 3.28 5.41 -15.72
C MET A 213 4.10 6.68 -15.96
N ILE A 214 5.06 6.64 -16.88
CA ILE A 214 5.88 7.81 -17.26
C ILE A 214 5.07 8.80 -18.09
N THR A 215 4.23 8.32 -19.01
CA THR A 215 3.50 9.18 -19.96
C THR A 215 2.24 9.77 -19.36
N TRP A 216 1.46 8.95 -18.63
CA TRP A 216 0.18 9.32 -18.00
C TRP A 216 0.08 8.82 -16.55
N PRO A 217 0.91 9.37 -15.62
CA PRO A 217 1.02 8.85 -14.24
C PRO A 217 -0.34 8.84 -13.51
N TRP A 218 -1.13 9.88 -13.68
CA TRP A 218 -2.41 10.01 -12.98
C TRP A 218 -3.44 8.99 -13.47
N ILE A 219 -3.57 8.82 -14.79
CA ILE A 219 -4.52 7.87 -15.39
C ILE A 219 -4.11 6.44 -15.01
N THR A 220 -2.83 6.11 -15.14
CA THR A 220 -2.31 4.77 -14.86
C THR A 220 -2.54 4.38 -13.39
N THR A 221 -2.25 5.29 -12.46
CA THR A 221 -2.47 5.06 -11.03
C THR A 221 -3.96 4.93 -10.71
N THR A 222 -4.80 5.79 -11.26
CA THR A 222 -6.26 5.74 -11.07
C THR A 222 -6.86 4.43 -11.59
N VAL A 223 -6.51 4.04 -12.82
CA VAL A 223 -7.00 2.80 -13.44
C VAL A 223 -6.52 1.58 -12.63
N GLY A 224 -5.25 1.55 -12.23
CA GLY A 224 -4.71 0.49 -11.38
C GLY A 224 -5.46 0.38 -10.05
N MET A 225 -5.77 1.52 -9.42
CA MET A 225 -6.54 1.55 -8.17
C MET A 225 -7.98 1.07 -8.37
N VAL A 226 -8.67 1.49 -9.44
CA VAL A 226 -10.04 1.05 -9.76
C VAL A 226 -10.07 -0.47 -10.02
N ILE A 227 -9.12 -0.99 -10.79
CA ILE A 227 -9.00 -2.44 -11.04
C ILE A 227 -8.77 -3.19 -9.72
N TYR A 228 -7.88 -2.68 -8.86
CA TYR A 228 -7.64 -3.29 -7.55
C TYR A 228 -8.90 -3.28 -6.67
N LEU A 229 -9.61 -2.15 -6.58
CA LEU A 229 -10.84 -2.04 -5.78
C LEU A 229 -11.94 -2.97 -6.27
N THR A 230 -12.13 -3.11 -7.59
CA THR A 230 -13.10 -4.02 -8.18
C THR A 230 -12.72 -5.50 -7.98
N SER A 231 -11.43 -5.80 -7.81
CA SER A 231 -10.96 -7.16 -7.51
C SER A 231 -11.34 -7.65 -6.10
N ILE A 232 -11.54 -6.73 -5.14
CA ILE A 232 -11.90 -7.09 -3.76
C ILE A 232 -13.28 -7.78 -3.68
N PRO A 233 -14.38 -7.16 -4.14
CA PRO A 233 -15.71 -7.81 -4.09
C PRO A 233 -15.77 -9.08 -4.94
N LEU A 234 -15.05 -9.13 -6.07
CA LEU A 234 -14.92 -10.34 -6.87
C LEU A 234 -14.25 -11.48 -6.09
N GLY A 235 -13.16 -11.18 -5.36
CA GLY A 235 -12.47 -12.14 -4.51
C GLY A 235 -13.37 -12.68 -3.39
N ILE A 236 -14.14 -11.82 -2.73
CA ILE A 236 -15.11 -12.19 -1.69
C ILE A 236 -16.21 -13.10 -2.28
N ALA A 237 -16.77 -12.73 -3.45
CA ALA A 237 -17.81 -13.51 -4.10
C ALA A 237 -17.31 -14.90 -4.55
N MET A 238 -16.08 -15.00 -5.05
CA MET A 238 -15.44 -16.27 -5.42
C MET A 238 -15.22 -17.17 -4.22
N GLN A 239 -14.76 -16.60 -3.09
CA GLN A 239 -14.56 -17.36 -1.86
C GLN A 239 -15.88 -17.88 -1.31
N ALA A 240 -16.92 -17.05 -1.21
CA ALA A 240 -18.23 -17.47 -0.74
C ALA A 240 -18.83 -18.61 -1.60
N ARG A 241 -18.56 -18.62 -2.92
CA ARG A 241 -18.95 -19.73 -3.80
C ARG A 241 -18.17 -21.01 -3.52
N ARG A 242 -16.86 -20.93 -3.24
CA ARG A 242 -16.01 -22.09 -2.90
C ARG A 242 -16.40 -22.71 -1.56
N ASP A 243 -16.69 -21.88 -0.57
CA ASP A 243 -17.11 -22.35 0.76
C ASP A 243 -18.47 -23.05 0.71
N ARG A 244 -19.40 -22.54 -0.12
CA ARG A 244 -20.69 -23.21 -0.38
C ARG A 244 -20.55 -24.54 -1.14
N ALA A 245 -19.59 -24.65 -2.05
CA ALA A 245 -19.32 -25.90 -2.76
C ALA A 245 -18.75 -26.97 -1.81
N ARG A 246 -17.77 -26.59 -0.95
CA ARG A 246 -17.19 -27.48 0.06
C ARG A 246 -18.15 -27.93 1.17
N ALA A 247 -19.21 -27.16 1.43
CA ALA A 247 -20.24 -27.53 2.41
C ALA A 247 -21.32 -28.47 1.82
N ARG A 248 -21.26 -28.74 0.52
CA ARG A 248 -22.18 -29.65 -0.19
C ARG A 248 -21.59 -31.04 -0.49
N ASP A 249 -20.27 -31.16 -0.41
CA ASP A 249 -19.49 -32.39 -0.47
C ASP A 249 -19.24 -32.94 0.96
#